data_a5198d2686c3d82bb768a66e64993c1d
#
_entry.id   a5198d2686c3d82bb768a66e64993c1d
#
_cell.length_a   1.000
_cell.length_b   1.000
_cell.length_c   1.000
_cell.angle_alpha   90.00
_cell.angle_beta   90.00
_cell.angle_gamma   90.00
#
_symmetry.space_group_name_H-M   'P 1'
#
loop_
_entity.id
_entity.type
_entity.pdbx_description
1 polymer ?
#
loop_
_entity_poly.entity_id
_entity_poly.type
_entity_poly.pdbx_seq_one_letter_code
_entity_poly.pdbx_strand_id
1 'polypeptide(L)'
;MIRLNPIAISATSQEYAVEVSEKLCQPFCLTSAVQPQGTMTFSVGQIRVSGGIAYVELLCNGSIIYRCGGCTSRVKQFSESVWIGFAGAAVPTIAIAATPAVQMADEVKCNNKACGWTMVSGVTVTATFPS
;
A
#
# COMPACT_ATOMS: atom_id res chain seq x y z
N MET A 1 -4.12 5.28 -5.44
CA MET A 1 -5.01 4.11 -5.46
C MET A 1 -4.30 2.91 -4.87
N ILE A 2 -4.94 2.22 -3.96
CA ILE A 2 -4.37 1.04 -3.28
C ILE A 2 -5.18 -0.21 -3.62
N ARG A 3 -4.48 -1.32 -3.85
CA ARG A 3 -5.07 -2.64 -4.06
C ARG A 3 -4.38 -3.68 -3.20
N LEU A 4 -5.16 -4.65 -2.75
CA LEU A 4 -4.67 -5.79 -1.98
C LEU A 4 -4.93 -7.10 -2.72
N ASN A 5 -4.04 -8.05 -2.55
CA ASN A 5 -4.22 -9.42 -3.00
C ASN A 5 -3.68 -10.38 -1.91
N PRO A 6 -4.47 -11.33 -1.42
CA PRO A 6 -5.85 -11.64 -1.79
C PRO A 6 -6.87 -10.70 -1.14
N ILE A 7 -8.08 -10.62 -1.72
CA ILE A 7 -9.23 -9.94 -1.13
C ILE A 7 -10.12 -11.03 -0.55
N ALA A 8 -9.90 -11.39 0.71
CA ALA A 8 -10.65 -12.46 1.35
C ALA A 8 -10.71 -12.23 2.85
N ILE A 9 -11.74 -12.79 3.49
CA ILE A 9 -11.84 -12.80 4.95
C ILE A 9 -10.97 -13.94 5.45
N SER A 10 -10.02 -13.60 6.32
CA SER A 10 -9.04 -14.55 6.86
C SER A 10 -9.43 -14.98 8.27
N ALA A 11 -8.89 -16.12 8.71
CA ALA A 11 -9.17 -16.62 10.05
C ALA A 11 -8.35 -15.90 11.13
N THR A 12 -7.03 -15.90 10.99
CA THR A 12 -6.13 -15.30 11.99
C THR A 12 -4.98 -14.51 11.38
N SER A 13 -4.41 -14.96 10.28
CA SER A 13 -3.24 -14.34 9.68
C SER A 13 -3.33 -14.42 8.17
N GLN A 14 -2.94 -13.34 7.52
CA GLN A 14 -2.93 -13.28 6.07
C GLN A 14 -1.77 -12.42 5.60
N GLU A 15 -1.06 -12.94 4.61
CA GLU A 15 -0.07 -12.17 3.87
C GLU A 15 -0.75 -11.49 2.68
N TYR A 16 -0.52 -10.19 2.55
CA TYR A 16 -1.07 -9.40 1.45
C TYR A 16 0.03 -8.86 0.57
N ALA A 17 -0.18 -8.89 -0.72
CA ALA A 17 0.58 -8.05 -1.65
C ALA A 17 -0.16 -6.71 -1.76
N VAL A 18 0.52 -5.64 -1.41
CA VAL A 18 -0.05 -4.29 -1.43
C VAL A 18 0.50 -3.56 -2.64
N GLU A 19 -0.40 -3.10 -3.49
CA GLU A 19 -0.07 -2.35 -4.70
C GLU A 19 -0.61 -0.94 -4.57
N VAL A 20 0.26 0.05 -4.69
CA VAL A 20 -0.11 1.47 -4.63
C VAL A 20 0.32 2.14 -5.91
N SER A 21 -0.64 2.76 -6.60
CA SER A 21 -0.41 3.51 -7.83
C SER A 21 -0.65 4.98 -7.57
N GLU A 22 0.34 5.81 -7.87
CA GLU A 22 0.28 7.26 -7.65
C GLU A 22 0.63 8.01 -8.91
N LYS A 23 -0.08 9.12 -9.14
CA LYS A 23 0.24 10.06 -10.20
C LYS A 23 1.36 10.98 -9.75
N LEU A 24 2.30 11.22 -10.64
CA LEU A 24 3.43 12.10 -10.40
C LEU A 24 3.31 13.33 -11.28
N CYS A 25 4.07 14.38 -10.96
CA CYS A 25 4.04 15.57 -11.79
C CYS A 25 4.62 15.27 -13.17
N GLN A 26 4.14 15.98 -14.17
CA GLN A 26 4.53 15.76 -15.57
C GLN A 26 5.15 17.00 -16.18
N PRO A 27 6.09 16.79 -17.12
CA PRO A 27 6.70 15.51 -17.47
C PRO A 27 7.73 15.09 -16.43
N PHE A 28 7.82 13.81 -16.11
CA PHE A 28 8.90 13.33 -15.28
C PHE A 28 9.94 12.59 -16.11
N CYS A 29 11.19 12.64 -15.65
CA CYS A 29 12.31 12.08 -16.39
C CYS A 29 12.35 10.57 -16.20
N LEU A 30 12.10 9.84 -17.27
CA LEU A 30 12.31 8.40 -17.32
C LEU A 30 13.57 8.12 -18.11
N THR A 31 14.67 7.94 -17.42
CA THR A 31 15.89 7.43 -18.06
C THR A 31 16.18 6.07 -17.46
N SER A 32 16.87 5.22 -18.20
CA SER A 32 17.26 3.91 -17.71
C SER A 32 18.11 3.94 -16.45
N ALA A 33 18.72 5.07 -16.14
CA ALA A 33 19.58 5.25 -14.97
C ALA A 33 18.84 5.82 -13.77
N VAL A 34 17.60 6.29 -13.91
CA VAL A 34 16.89 7.01 -12.85
C VAL A 34 15.45 6.51 -12.76
N GLN A 35 15.24 5.46 -11.97
CA GLN A 35 13.91 5.02 -11.63
C GLN A 35 13.44 5.77 -10.38
N PRO A 36 12.13 6.01 -10.25
CA PRO A 36 11.58 6.46 -8.98
C PRO A 36 11.87 5.46 -7.87
N GLN A 37 12.00 5.96 -6.65
CA GLN A 37 12.20 5.13 -5.47
C GLN A 37 11.05 5.39 -4.51
N GLY A 38 10.58 4.35 -3.85
CA GLY A 38 9.43 4.45 -2.98
C GLY A 38 9.65 3.84 -1.62
N THR A 39 8.90 4.35 -0.65
CA THR A 39 8.81 3.78 0.70
C THR A 39 7.35 3.56 1.05
N MET A 40 7.08 2.53 1.84
CA MET A 40 5.76 2.26 2.39
C MET A 40 5.89 1.88 3.86
N THR A 41 5.01 2.44 4.70
CA THR A 41 4.86 2.02 6.09
C THR A 41 3.40 1.69 6.33
N PHE A 42 3.15 0.70 7.18
CA PHE A 42 1.81 0.22 7.45
C PHE A 42 1.47 0.40 8.91
N SER A 43 0.22 0.78 9.18
CA SER A 43 -0.31 0.91 10.52
C SER A 43 -1.80 0.56 10.52
N VAL A 44 -2.37 0.42 11.72
CA VAL A 44 -3.79 0.13 11.89
C VAL A 44 -4.52 1.42 12.22
N GLY A 45 -5.61 1.67 11.49
CA GLY A 45 -6.54 2.75 11.80
C GLY A 45 -7.67 2.27 12.68
N GLN A 46 -8.90 2.28 12.14
CA GLN A 46 -10.09 1.88 12.88
C GLN A 46 -10.32 0.38 12.79
N ILE A 47 -10.97 -0.17 13.81
CA ILE A 47 -11.45 -1.55 13.81
C ILE A 47 -12.94 -1.52 14.06
N ARG A 48 -13.72 -2.21 13.22
CA ARG A 48 -15.17 -2.32 13.34
C ARG A 48 -15.57 -3.78 13.29
N VAL A 49 -16.45 -4.19 14.20
CA VAL A 49 -16.95 -5.56 14.23
C VAL A 49 -18.43 -5.55 13.84
N SER A 50 -18.76 -6.35 12.85
CA SER A 50 -20.13 -6.45 12.35
C SER A 50 -20.36 -7.82 11.71
N GLY A 51 -21.47 -8.48 12.06
CA GLY A 51 -21.86 -9.75 11.44
C GLY A 51 -20.86 -10.89 11.63
N GLY A 52 -20.15 -10.94 12.76
CA GLY A 52 -19.15 -11.97 13.01
C GLY A 52 -17.83 -11.76 12.29
N ILE A 53 -17.60 -10.55 11.80
CA ILE A 53 -16.37 -10.20 11.09
C ILE A 53 -15.78 -8.95 11.73
N ALA A 54 -14.48 -8.99 12.02
CA ALA A 54 -13.71 -7.82 12.43
C ALA A 54 -13.11 -7.16 11.20
N TYR A 55 -13.55 -5.96 10.90
CA TYR A 55 -13.00 -5.17 9.78
C TYR A 55 -11.92 -4.25 10.35
N VAL A 56 -10.74 -4.33 9.75
CA VAL A 56 -9.56 -3.58 10.17
C VAL A 56 -9.16 -2.64 9.04
N GLU A 57 -9.01 -1.37 9.36
CA GLU A 57 -8.50 -0.39 8.41
C GLU A 57 -6.97 -0.45 8.40
N LEU A 58 -6.41 -0.88 7.27
CA LEU A 58 -4.97 -0.89 7.06
C LEU A 58 -4.58 0.43 6.43
N LEU A 59 -3.73 1.19 7.12
CA LEU A 59 -3.21 2.45 6.64
C LEU A 59 -1.85 2.21 5.99
N CYS A 60 -1.68 2.76 4.79
CA CYS A 60 -0.42 2.71 4.06
C CYS A 60 0.03 4.13 3.78
N ASN A 61 1.14 4.53 4.37
CA ASN A 61 1.75 5.84 4.16
C ASN A 61 3.12 5.67 3.56
N GLY A 62 3.51 6.59 2.70
CA GLY A 62 4.82 6.49 2.11
C GLY A 62 5.16 7.69 1.25
N SER A 63 6.23 7.54 0.49
CA SER A 63 6.70 8.59 -0.40
C SER A 63 7.31 7.98 -1.65
N ILE A 64 7.27 8.76 -2.73
CA ILE A 64 7.95 8.44 -3.98
C ILE A 64 8.93 9.57 -4.25
N ILE A 65 10.20 9.22 -4.45
CA ILE A 65 11.24 10.13 -4.87
C ILE A 65 11.45 9.94 -6.36
N TYR A 66 11.29 10.99 -7.14
CA TYR A 66 11.37 10.93 -8.59
C TYR A 66 11.94 12.23 -9.14
N ARG A 67 12.21 12.28 -10.44
CA ARG A 67 12.65 13.48 -11.10
C ARG A 67 11.57 14.00 -12.04
N CYS A 68 11.35 15.30 -12.00
CA CYS A 68 10.33 15.98 -12.78
C CYS A 68 11.00 17.10 -13.58
N GLY A 69 10.55 17.32 -14.80
CA GLY A 69 11.03 18.32 -15.75
C GLY A 69 12.40 18.91 -15.46
N GLY A 70 13.32 18.97 -16.39
CA GLY A 70 14.70 19.41 -16.13
C GLY A 70 15.46 18.50 -15.14
N CYS A 71 14.93 17.32 -14.84
CA CYS A 71 15.51 16.34 -13.94
C CYS A 71 15.74 16.84 -12.51
N THR A 72 14.87 17.72 -12.02
CA THR A 72 14.87 18.17 -10.64
C THR A 72 14.26 17.09 -9.75
N SER A 73 14.93 16.78 -8.64
CA SER A 73 14.46 15.80 -7.68
C SER A 73 13.20 16.28 -6.96
N ARG A 74 12.20 15.41 -6.85
CA ARG A 74 10.94 15.72 -6.17
C ARG A 74 10.51 14.56 -5.30
N VAL A 75 9.70 14.87 -4.29
CA VAL A 75 9.13 13.89 -3.37
C VAL A 75 7.63 14.07 -3.39
N LYS A 76 6.89 12.98 -3.62
CA LYS A 76 5.46 12.95 -3.42
C LYS A 76 5.15 12.05 -2.22
N GLN A 77 4.47 12.60 -1.22
CA GLN A 77 3.97 11.82 -0.10
C GLN A 77 2.56 11.33 -0.41
N PHE A 78 2.23 10.13 0.03
CA PHE A 78 0.90 9.58 -0.13
C PHE A 78 0.41 8.93 1.15
N SER A 79 -0.90 8.89 1.30
CA SER A 79 -1.59 8.22 2.40
C SER A 79 -2.81 7.53 1.81
N GLU A 80 -2.86 6.21 1.96
CA GLU A 80 -3.92 5.38 1.42
C GLU A 80 -4.44 4.48 2.53
N SER A 81 -5.70 4.06 2.41
CA SER A 81 -6.27 3.12 3.36
C SER A 81 -7.13 2.08 2.65
N VAL A 82 -7.23 0.91 3.25
CA VAL A 82 -8.05 -0.17 2.73
C VAL A 82 -8.55 -1.01 3.92
N TRP A 83 -9.75 -1.54 3.80
CA TRP A 83 -10.35 -2.40 4.82
C TRP A 83 -10.07 -3.87 4.53
N ILE A 84 -9.65 -4.60 5.57
CA ILE A 84 -9.45 -6.04 5.52
C ILE A 84 -10.32 -6.70 6.57
N GLY A 85 -10.71 -7.95 6.37
CA GLY A 85 -11.64 -8.65 7.25
C GLY A 85 -11.04 -9.90 7.86
N PHE A 86 -11.35 -10.13 9.13
CA PHE A 86 -11.02 -11.35 9.86
C PHE A 86 -12.27 -11.94 10.48
N ALA A 87 -12.43 -13.26 10.40
CA ALA A 87 -13.57 -13.93 10.97
C ALA A 87 -13.47 -13.92 12.50
N GLY A 88 -14.38 -13.22 13.17
CA GLY A 88 -14.43 -13.12 14.62
C GLY A 88 -15.40 -12.04 15.06
N ALA A 89 -16.05 -12.29 16.21
CA ALA A 89 -17.12 -11.42 16.71
C ALA A 89 -16.66 -10.43 17.79
N ALA A 90 -15.37 -10.35 18.05
CA ALA A 90 -14.82 -9.45 19.06
C ALA A 90 -13.75 -8.58 18.42
N VAL A 91 -13.32 -7.51 19.12
CA VAL A 91 -12.24 -6.65 18.65
C VAL A 91 -10.91 -7.38 18.83
N PRO A 92 -10.17 -7.65 17.75
CA PRO A 92 -8.89 -8.35 17.86
C PRO A 92 -7.74 -7.40 18.19
N THR A 93 -6.64 -7.98 18.65
CA THR A 93 -5.35 -7.31 18.66
C THR A 93 -4.69 -7.57 17.31
N ILE A 94 -4.17 -6.52 16.68
CA ILE A 94 -3.58 -6.61 15.33
C ILE A 94 -2.08 -6.44 15.41
N ALA A 95 -1.36 -7.37 14.80
CA ALA A 95 0.08 -7.28 14.61
C ALA A 95 0.37 -7.18 13.11
N ILE A 96 1.28 -6.29 12.75
CA ILE A 96 1.68 -6.05 11.37
C ILE A 96 3.18 -6.35 11.22
N ALA A 97 3.51 -7.18 10.25
CA ALA A 97 4.89 -7.42 9.84
C ALA A 97 5.04 -7.07 8.37
N ALA A 98 5.79 -6.03 8.06
CA ALA A 98 5.98 -5.57 6.69
C ALA A 98 7.30 -6.11 6.14
N THR A 99 7.28 -6.47 4.85
CA THR A 99 8.51 -6.75 4.12
C THR A 99 9.24 -5.43 3.88
N PRO A 100 10.53 -5.32 4.23
CA PRO A 100 11.22 -4.02 4.17
C PRO A 100 11.43 -3.47 2.76
N ALA A 101 11.38 -4.31 1.74
CA ALA A 101 11.67 -3.87 0.37
C ALA A 101 10.39 -3.49 -0.37
N VAL A 102 10.37 -2.27 -0.90
CA VAL A 102 9.34 -1.81 -1.82
C VAL A 102 9.87 -2.00 -3.24
N GLN A 103 9.09 -2.68 -4.08
CA GLN A 103 9.44 -2.88 -5.47
C GLN A 103 8.75 -1.84 -6.33
N MET A 104 9.51 -1.18 -7.20
CA MET A 104 8.97 -0.28 -8.20
C MET A 104 8.54 -1.13 -9.40
N ALA A 105 7.24 -1.38 -9.50
CA ALA A 105 6.74 -2.40 -10.41
C ALA A 105 6.58 -1.90 -11.84
N ASP A 106 5.84 -0.80 -12.04
CA ASP A 106 5.49 -0.36 -13.39
C ASP A 106 5.06 1.10 -13.41
N GLU A 107 5.15 1.72 -14.59
CA GLU A 107 4.66 3.07 -14.78
C GLU A 107 3.14 3.08 -15.00
N VAL A 108 2.48 4.12 -14.52
CA VAL A 108 1.08 4.39 -14.81
C VAL A 108 1.02 5.28 -16.04
N LYS A 109 0.19 4.90 -17.01
CA LYS A 109 0.06 5.66 -18.25
C LYS A 109 -1.24 6.45 -18.29
N CYS A 110 -1.14 7.69 -18.74
CA CYS A 110 -2.26 8.58 -19.02
C CYS A 110 -2.13 9.04 -20.48
N ASN A 111 -3.09 8.66 -21.34
CA ASN A 111 -3.07 9.00 -22.76
C ASN A 111 -1.73 8.60 -23.44
N ASN A 112 -1.30 7.37 -23.20
CA ASN A 112 -0.06 6.78 -23.75
C ASN A 112 1.23 7.44 -23.26
N LYS A 113 1.16 8.29 -22.23
CA LYS A 113 2.35 8.90 -21.63
C LYS A 113 2.45 8.46 -20.17
N ALA A 114 3.67 8.27 -19.70
CA ALA A 114 3.90 7.96 -18.29
C ALA A 114 3.45 9.13 -17.43
N CYS A 115 2.56 8.86 -16.46
CA CYS A 115 2.01 9.88 -15.58
C CYS A 115 2.12 9.53 -14.10
N GLY A 116 2.69 8.38 -13.78
CA GLY A 116 2.83 7.94 -12.41
C GLY A 116 3.59 6.64 -12.30
N TRP A 117 3.56 6.04 -11.14
CA TRP A 117 4.27 4.80 -10.87
C TRP A 117 3.49 3.91 -9.92
N THR A 118 3.65 2.60 -10.08
CA THR A 118 3.06 1.59 -9.22
C THR A 118 4.15 0.94 -8.38
N MET A 119 3.90 0.86 -7.07
CA MET A 119 4.78 0.21 -6.12
C MET A 119 4.10 -1.00 -5.51
N VAL A 120 4.88 -2.03 -5.20
CA VAL A 120 4.38 -3.25 -4.58
C VAL A 120 5.21 -3.56 -3.35
N SER A 121 4.53 -3.92 -2.27
CA SER A 121 5.17 -4.39 -1.03
C SER A 121 4.34 -5.51 -0.42
N GLY A 122 4.97 -6.34 0.41
CA GLY A 122 4.31 -7.38 1.16
C GLY A 122 4.03 -6.94 2.60
N VAL A 123 2.90 -7.36 3.14
CA VAL A 123 2.58 -7.16 4.55
C VAL A 123 1.84 -8.38 5.08
N THR A 124 2.21 -8.83 6.26
CA THR A 124 1.47 -9.88 6.96
C THR A 124 0.72 -9.24 8.12
N VAL A 125 -0.58 -9.46 8.16
CA VAL A 125 -1.46 -8.94 9.21
C VAL A 125 -1.99 -10.13 10.01
N THR A 126 -1.79 -10.09 11.31
CA THR A 126 -2.24 -11.15 12.22
C THR A 126 -3.25 -10.57 13.21
N ALA A 127 -4.42 -11.21 13.29
CA ALA A 127 -5.46 -10.86 14.22
C ALA A 127 -5.50 -11.88 15.34
N THR A 128 -5.40 -11.43 16.58
CA THR A 128 -5.54 -12.27 17.77
C THR A 128 -6.82 -11.85 18.51
N PHE A 129 -7.78 -12.76 18.54
CA PHE A 129 -9.04 -12.53 19.21
C PHE A 129 -8.96 -12.91 20.69
N PRO A 130 -9.68 -12.21 21.58
CA PRO A 130 -9.73 -12.59 22.98
C PRO A 130 -10.41 -13.95 23.14
N SER A 131 -9.89 -14.75 24.02
CA SER A 131 -10.43 -16.09 24.33
C SER A 131 -11.51 -16.03 25.43
#